data_33529e3f805d5c8373512bba98dde31a
#
_entry.id   33529e3f805d5c8373512bba98dde31a
#
_cell.length_a   1.000
_cell.length_b   1.000
_cell.length_c   1.000
_cell.angle_alpha   90.00
_cell.angle_beta   90.00
_cell.angle_gamma   90.00
#
_symmetry.space_group_name_H-M   'P 1'
#
loop_
_entity.id
_entity.type
_entity.pdbx_description
1 polymer ?
#
loop_
_entity_poly.entity_id
_entity_poly.type
_entity_poly.pdbx_seq_one_letter_code
_entity_poly.pdbx_strand_id
1 'polypeptide(L)'
;MSYEEPRYAVRLRSGQVEYREYEPCLVAETLVQDASHFDGAGNEGFRRLFRYIAGGNTSRARIAMTAPVSQAAQGEKIAMTVPVHQSGSAAGWRVAFLLPRQYTVETAPVPSDPRVQVVPVAGRLMAVLRYAGRWTERNFVAHRDELLQALAAAGIRPLGEPQLARYNAPYTLPFLRRNEVSVNVDRVPHHG
;
A
#
# COMPACT_ATOMS: atom_id res chain seq x y z
N MET A 1 -0.60 -22.27 1.24
CA MET A 1 -1.18 -21.48 2.33
C MET A 1 -1.79 -20.23 1.72
N SER A 2 -3.06 -19.95 2.02
CA SER A 2 -3.71 -18.70 1.60
C SER A 2 -3.43 -17.65 2.66
N TYR A 3 -2.87 -16.50 2.28
CA TYR A 3 -2.72 -15.36 3.18
C TYR A 3 -4.05 -14.62 3.31
N GLU A 4 -4.31 -14.02 4.47
CA GLU A 4 -5.44 -13.14 4.64
C GLU A 4 -5.25 -11.87 3.78
N GLU A 5 -6.29 -11.47 3.05
CA GLU A 5 -6.30 -10.29 2.19
C GLU A 5 -7.33 -9.27 2.71
N PRO A 6 -7.17 -7.98 2.36
CA PRO A 6 -8.15 -6.96 2.72
C PRO A 6 -9.48 -7.25 2.01
N ARG A 7 -10.59 -7.07 2.74
CA ARG A 7 -11.93 -7.20 2.15
C ARG A 7 -12.28 -5.97 1.34
N TYR A 8 -12.89 -6.21 0.19
CA TYR A 8 -13.41 -5.15 -0.66
C TYR A 8 -14.62 -5.63 -1.46
N ALA A 9 -15.44 -4.67 -1.87
CA ALA A 9 -16.48 -4.85 -2.87
C ALA A 9 -16.04 -4.19 -4.18
N VAL A 10 -16.19 -4.88 -5.31
CA VAL A 10 -15.98 -4.27 -6.64
C VAL A 10 -17.22 -3.45 -6.97
N ARG A 11 -17.06 -2.13 -7.07
CA ARG A 11 -18.13 -1.21 -7.41
C ARG A 11 -18.32 -1.05 -8.92
N LEU A 12 -17.20 -1.09 -9.65
CA LEU A 12 -17.21 -0.96 -11.11
C LEU A 12 -15.96 -1.62 -11.71
N ARG A 13 -16.09 -2.12 -12.93
CA ARG A 13 -14.97 -2.50 -13.80
C ARG A 13 -15.03 -1.68 -15.08
N SER A 14 -13.94 -1.01 -15.42
CA SER A 14 -13.80 -0.22 -16.64
C SER A 14 -12.47 -0.57 -17.31
N GLY A 15 -12.52 -1.31 -18.41
CA GLY A 15 -11.31 -1.86 -19.03
C GLY A 15 -10.53 -2.75 -18.05
N GLN A 16 -9.28 -2.42 -17.82
CA GLN A 16 -8.39 -3.12 -16.87
C GLN A 16 -8.46 -2.58 -15.44
N VAL A 17 -9.19 -1.49 -15.21
CA VAL A 17 -9.29 -0.83 -13.91
C VAL A 17 -10.51 -1.33 -13.15
N GLU A 18 -10.31 -1.79 -11.92
CA GLU A 18 -11.36 -2.08 -10.97
C GLU A 18 -11.47 -0.94 -9.94
N TYR A 19 -12.69 -0.48 -9.70
CA TYR A 19 -13.00 0.45 -8.62
C TYR A 19 -13.51 -0.37 -7.44
N ARG A 20 -12.71 -0.39 -6.36
CA ARG A 20 -12.94 -1.23 -5.20
C ARG A 20 -13.18 -0.39 -3.95
N GLU A 21 -14.24 -0.70 -3.22
CA GLU A 21 -14.47 -0.16 -1.90
C GLU A 21 -13.93 -1.11 -0.85
N TYR A 22 -12.86 -0.70 -0.18
CA TYR A 22 -12.19 -1.47 0.86
C TYR A 22 -12.82 -1.20 2.22
N GLU A 23 -12.98 -2.27 3.02
CA GLU A 23 -13.36 -2.15 4.43
C GLU A 23 -12.23 -1.51 5.25
N PRO A 24 -12.55 -0.91 6.42
CA PRO A 24 -11.53 -0.49 7.37
C PRO A 24 -10.62 -1.65 7.76
N CYS A 25 -9.34 -1.36 7.95
CA CYS A 25 -8.35 -2.36 8.33
C CYS A 25 -7.28 -1.77 9.26
N LEU A 26 -6.50 -2.65 9.87
CA LEU A 26 -5.34 -2.29 10.68
C LEU A 26 -4.07 -2.66 9.91
N VAL A 27 -3.09 -1.76 9.89
CA VAL A 27 -1.80 -2.01 9.25
C VAL A 27 -0.66 -1.77 10.23
N ALA A 28 0.43 -2.52 10.06
CA ALA A 28 1.72 -2.15 10.60
C ALA A 28 2.50 -1.44 9.48
N GLU A 29 2.99 -0.24 9.73
CA GLU A 29 3.72 0.55 8.72
C GLU A 29 5.05 1.06 9.24
N THR A 30 5.96 1.31 8.32
CA THR A 30 7.25 1.96 8.57
C THR A 30 7.60 2.91 7.44
N LEU A 31 8.27 4.01 7.79
CA LEU A 31 8.84 4.97 6.85
C LEU A 31 10.32 4.69 6.66
N VAL A 32 10.75 4.56 5.40
CA VAL A 32 12.16 4.43 5.01
C VAL A 32 12.58 5.72 4.31
N GLN A 33 13.33 6.57 5.01
CA GLN A 33 13.67 7.92 4.55
C GLN A 33 14.85 7.93 3.57
N ASP A 34 15.91 7.21 3.84
CA ASP A 34 17.19 7.35 3.12
C ASP A 34 17.40 6.32 2.00
N ALA A 35 16.32 5.73 1.49
CA ALA A 35 16.46 4.78 0.40
C ALA A 35 16.58 5.52 -0.94
N SER A 36 17.76 5.55 -1.50
CA SER A 36 18.06 6.12 -2.81
C SER A 36 17.35 5.40 -3.96
N HIS A 37 16.77 4.21 -3.71
CA HIS A 37 16.13 3.37 -4.73
C HIS A 37 14.89 2.68 -4.19
N PHE A 38 13.87 2.57 -5.04
CA PHE A 38 12.60 1.87 -4.82
C PHE A 38 12.75 0.47 -4.19
N ASP A 39 13.66 -0.35 -4.75
CA ASP A 39 13.88 -1.72 -4.27
C ASP A 39 14.54 -1.75 -2.88
N GLY A 40 15.45 -0.82 -2.59
CA GLY A 40 16.12 -0.70 -1.29
C GLY A 40 15.12 -0.35 -0.19
N ALA A 41 14.23 0.61 -0.44
CA ALA A 41 13.17 1.00 0.49
C ALA A 41 12.22 -0.15 0.79
N GLY A 42 11.77 -0.85 -0.26
CA GLY A 42 10.88 -1.99 -0.11
C GLY A 42 11.49 -3.12 0.72
N ASN A 43 12.77 -3.44 0.51
CA ASN A 43 13.47 -4.48 1.24
C ASN A 43 13.73 -4.09 2.70
N GLU A 44 14.12 -2.86 2.98
CA GLU A 44 14.34 -2.40 4.34
C GLU A 44 13.03 -2.33 5.13
N GLY A 45 11.99 -1.74 4.55
CA GLY A 45 10.66 -1.71 5.16
C GLY A 45 10.12 -3.10 5.44
N PHE A 46 10.25 -4.01 4.47
CA PHE A 46 9.87 -5.41 4.65
C PHE A 46 10.60 -6.06 5.84
N ARG A 47 11.91 -5.88 5.96
CA ARG A 47 12.69 -6.46 7.06
C ARG A 47 12.24 -5.96 8.42
N ARG A 48 11.95 -4.66 8.57
CA ARG A 48 11.44 -4.08 9.82
C ARG A 48 10.10 -4.66 10.20
N LEU A 49 9.16 -4.70 9.26
CA LEU A 49 7.81 -5.21 9.48
C LEU A 49 7.81 -6.73 9.70
N PHE A 50 8.67 -7.47 9.00
CA PHE A 50 8.82 -8.90 9.21
C PHE A 50 9.35 -9.23 10.62
N ARG A 51 10.30 -8.46 11.15
CA ARG A 51 10.74 -8.60 12.55
C ARG A 51 9.58 -8.39 13.52
N TYR A 52 8.74 -7.40 13.28
CA TYR A 52 7.58 -7.13 14.11
C TYR A 52 6.64 -8.33 14.16
N ILE A 53 6.23 -8.87 13.01
CA ILE A 53 5.31 -10.02 12.96
C ILE A 53 5.96 -11.33 13.44
N ALA A 54 7.28 -11.45 13.36
CA ALA A 54 8.03 -12.61 13.83
C ALA A 54 8.26 -12.62 15.35
N GLY A 55 7.73 -11.64 16.08
CA GLY A 55 7.84 -11.56 17.54
C GLY A 55 8.69 -10.38 18.06
N GLY A 56 9.11 -9.47 17.19
CA GLY A 56 9.76 -8.20 17.57
C GLY A 56 8.76 -7.21 18.13
N ASN A 57 8.00 -7.62 19.14
CA ASN A 57 6.99 -6.84 19.84
C ASN A 57 7.04 -7.13 21.34
N THR A 58 6.39 -6.31 22.14
CA THR A 58 6.46 -6.37 23.61
C THR A 58 5.96 -7.68 24.18
N SER A 59 5.00 -8.32 23.55
CA SER A 59 4.45 -9.62 23.98
C SER A 59 5.20 -10.82 23.40
N ARG A 60 6.21 -10.60 22.55
CA ARG A 60 6.92 -11.64 21.78
C ARG A 60 5.99 -12.55 20.98
N ALA A 61 4.80 -12.06 20.66
CA ALA A 61 3.79 -12.80 19.92
C ALA A 61 4.16 -12.86 18.42
N ARG A 62 3.92 -14.02 17.80
CA ARG A 62 4.01 -14.16 16.35
C ARG A 62 2.68 -13.77 15.72
N ILE A 63 2.72 -12.90 14.73
CA ILE A 63 1.58 -12.44 13.96
C ILE A 63 1.59 -13.15 12.62
N ALA A 64 0.45 -13.65 12.17
CA ALA A 64 0.35 -14.32 10.88
C ALA A 64 0.65 -13.34 9.74
N MET A 65 1.43 -13.81 8.75
CA MET A 65 1.69 -13.03 7.55
C MET A 65 0.42 -12.86 6.73
N THR A 66 0.21 -11.67 6.20
CA THR A 66 -0.92 -11.32 5.34
C THR A 66 -0.43 -10.78 3.99
N ALA A 67 -1.32 -10.59 3.06
CA ALA A 67 -1.06 -9.96 1.77
C ALA A 67 -2.11 -8.87 1.49
N PRO A 68 -1.77 -7.79 0.81
CA PRO A 68 -0.48 -7.51 0.17
C PRO A 68 0.54 -6.83 1.08
N VAL A 69 1.80 -6.79 0.62
CA VAL A 69 2.79 -5.81 1.09
C VAL A 69 2.60 -4.55 0.27
N SER A 70 2.26 -3.45 0.91
CA SER A 70 2.04 -2.16 0.26
C SER A 70 3.27 -1.26 0.35
N GLN A 71 3.57 -0.56 -0.73
CA GLN A 71 4.65 0.43 -0.81
C GLN A 71 4.15 1.65 -1.57
N ALA A 72 4.33 2.83 -1.00
CA ALA A 72 3.99 4.12 -1.61
C ALA A 72 5.06 5.16 -1.33
N ALA A 73 5.27 6.09 -2.25
CA ALA A 73 6.00 7.30 -1.96
C ALA A 73 5.22 8.11 -0.91
N GLN A 74 5.92 8.68 0.05
CA GLN A 74 5.29 9.58 0.99
C GLN A 74 5.20 10.96 0.34
N GLY A 75 4.04 11.30 -0.22
CA GLY A 75 3.70 12.67 -0.54
C GLY A 75 3.56 13.50 0.73
N GLU A 76 3.85 14.78 0.62
CA GLU A 76 3.63 15.74 1.70
C GLU A 76 2.19 15.65 2.19
N LYS A 77 1.98 15.44 3.49
CA LYS A 77 0.67 15.59 4.11
C LYS A 77 0.26 17.06 3.92
N ILE A 78 -0.63 17.32 2.98
CA ILE A 78 -1.28 18.63 2.89
C ILE A 78 -2.21 18.74 4.11
N ALA A 79 -1.71 19.35 5.17
CA ALA A 79 -2.58 19.91 6.18
C ALA A 79 -3.38 21.02 5.51
N MET A 80 -4.71 20.90 5.51
CA MET A 80 -5.58 22.02 5.14
C MET A 80 -5.32 23.15 6.13
N THR A 81 -4.52 24.12 5.72
CA THR A 81 -4.59 25.56 5.98
C THR A 81 -3.27 26.26 5.66
N VAL A 82 -3.35 27.24 4.73
CA VAL A 82 -2.44 28.40 4.47
C VAL A 82 -1.06 28.10 3.86
N PRO A 83 -0.60 28.91 2.88
CA PRO A 83 0.62 28.66 2.15
C PRO A 83 1.84 28.95 3.01
N VAL A 84 2.70 27.98 3.19
CA VAL A 84 4.07 28.20 3.67
C VAL A 84 5.06 27.49 2.76
N HIS A 85 6.02 28.31 2.36
CA HIS A 85 7.15 28.05 1.50
C HIS A 85 7.85 26.69 1.70
N GLN A 86 8.19 26.14 0.55
CA GLN A 86 9.08 25.03 0.26
C GLN A 86 10.32 24.91 1.16
N SER A 87 10.57 23.69 1.57
CA SER A 87 11.90 23.10 1.47
C SER A 87 11.69 21.60 1.23
N GLY A 88 12.18 21.07 0.11
CA GLY A 88 12.04 19.68 -0.27
C GLY A 88 12.73 18.78 0.74
N SER A 89 11.96 18.06 1.50
CA SER A 89 12.42 16.83 2.12
C SER A 89 12.13 15.73 1.13
N ALA A 90 13.14 14.97 0.74
CA ALA A 90 12.96 13.74 -0.01
C ALA A 90 11.99 12.86 0.78
N ALA A 91 10.76 12.82 0.34
CA ALA A 91 9.73 12.03 0.97
C ALA A 91 10.17 10.57 0.89
N GLY A 92 10.33 9.92 2.04
CA GLY A 92 10.71 8.51 2.11
C GLY A 92 9.64 7.60 1.52
N TRP A 93 9.89 6.32 1.60
CA TRP A 93 8.97 5.28 1.17
C TRP A 93 8.22 4.70 2.37
N ARG A 94 6.90 4.70 2.31
CA ARG A 94 6.07 4.01 3.28
C ARG A 94 5.90 2.56 2.83
N VAL A 95 6.20 1.63 3.72
CA VAL A 95 5.93 0.20 3.53
C VAL A 95 4.96 -0.25 4.63
N ALA A 96 3.92 -0.98 4.27
CA ALA A 96 2.90 -1.43 5.21
C ALA A 96 2.51 -2.89 4.99
N PHE A 97 2.24 -3.59 6.10
CA PHE A 97 1.63 -4.91 6.14
C PHE A 97 0.23 -4.79 6.70
N LEU A 98 -0.74 -5.42 6.04
CA LEU A 98 -2.04 -5.65 6.63
C LEU A 98 -1.88 -6.50 7.90
N LEU A 99 -2.55 -6.17 8.99
CA LEU A 99 -2.62 -7.05 10.14
C LEU A 99 -3.87 -7.95 10.06
N PRO A 100 -3.80 -9.18 10.61
CA PRO A 100 -4.97 -10.05 10.70
C PRO A 100 -6.14 -9.35 11.39
N ARG A 101 -7.35 -9.59 10.92
CA ARG A 101 -8.58 -8.93 11.42
C ARG A 101 -8.89 -9.17 12.89
N GLN A 102 -8.32 -10.20 13.48
CA GLN A 102 -8.46 -10.45 14.90
C GLN A 102 -7.85 -9.36 15.78
N TYR A 103 -6.97 -8.50 15.23
CA TYR A 103 -6.35 -7.41 15.96
C TYR A 103 -7.11 -6.11 15.79
N THR A 104 -7.22 -5.38 16.90
CA THR A 104 -7.63 -3.98 16.97
C THR A 104 -6.43 -3.13 17.38
N VAL A 105 -6.57 -1.81 17.42
CA VAL A 105 -5.50 -0.91 17.90
C VAL A 105 -5.09 -1.26 19.34
N GLU A 106 -6.05 -1.68 20.16
CA GLU A 106 -5.85 -2.01 21.57
C GLU A 106 -5.23 -3.41 21.78
N THR A 107 -5.52 -4.36 20.87
CA THR A 107 -5.09 -5.76 21.03
C THR A 107 -3.87 -6.13 20.18
N ALA A 108 -3.49 -5.28 19.22
CA ALA A 108 -2.29 -5.53 18.42
C ALA A 108 -1.03 -5.42 19.30
N PRO A 109 -0.10 -6.38 19.21
CA PRO A 109 1.16 -6.31 19.95
C PRO A 109 1.91 -5.01 19.64
N VAL A 110 2.40 -4.33 20.66
CA VAL A 110 3.16 -3.07 20.51
C VAL A 110 4.52 -3.37 19.87
N PRO A 111 4.88 -2.72 18.73
CA PRO A 111 6.18 -2.92 18.10
C PRO A 111 7.33 -2.55 19.04
N SER A 112 8.41 -3.36 19.06
CA SER A 112 9.63 -3.04 19.81
C SER A 112 10.53 -2.05 19.07
N ASP A 113 10.38 -1.94 17.74
CA ASP A 113 11.09 -0.95 16.91
C ASP A 113 10.22 0.31 16.82
N PRO A 114 10.68 1.48 17.33
CA PRO A 114 9.90 2.72 17.32
C PRO A 114 9.62 3.26 15.90
N ARG A 115 10.29 2.75 14.88
CA ARG A 115 10.06 3.09 13.47
C ARG A 115 8.88 2.32 12.87
N VAL A 116 8.33 1.32 13.57
CA VAL A 116 7.15 0.58 13.17
C VAL A 116 5.97 1.10 13.97
N GLN A 117 4.89 1.43 13.28
CA GLN A 117 3.66 1.92 13.88
C GLN A 117 2.47 1.05 13.47
N VAL A 118 1.56 0.82 14.38
CA VAL A 118 0.26 0.17 14.11
C VAL A 118 -0.77 1.26 13.90
N VAL A 119 -1.39 1.30 12.72
CA VAL A 119 -2.25 2.40 12.30
C VAL A 119 -3.59 1.88 11.77
N PRO A 120 -4.73 2.40 12.25
CA PRO A 120 -6.03 2.11 11.66
C PRO A 120 -6.17 2.86 10.33
N VAL A 121 -6.65 2.15 9.33
CA VAL A 121 -6.92 2.69 7.98
C VAL A 121 -8.42 2.64 7.75
N ALA A 122 -9.04 3.80 7.52
CA ALA A 122 -10.46 3.89 7.23
C ALA A 122 -10.82 3.19 5.91
N GLY A 123 -12.09 2.80 5.80
CA GLY A 123 -12.64 2.32 4.54
C GLY A 123 -12.47 3.36 3.44
N ARG A 124 -12.15 2.91 2.21
CA ARG A 124 -11.82 3.81 1.11
C ARG A 124 -12.14 3.22 -0.25
N LEU A 125 -12.51 4.11 -1.18
CA LEU A 125 -12.67 3.76 -2.59
C LEU A 125 -11.33 3.91 -3.29
N MET A 126 -10.92 2.88 -4.03
CA MET A 126 -9.66 2.86 -4.76
C MET A 126 -9.87 2.41 -6.20
N ALA A 127 -9.16 3.03 -7.12
CA ALA A 127 -8.96 2.50 -8.47
C ALA A 127 -7.74 1.58 -8.44
N VAL A 128 -7.88 0.39 -9.01
CA VAL A 128 -6.87 -0.69 -8.94
C VAL A 128 -6.64 -1.25 -10.33
N LEU A 129 -5.38 -1.35 -10.74
CA LEU A 129 -4.92 -2.03 -11.93
C LEU A 129 -4.04 -3.20 -11.54
N ARG A 130 -4.43 -4.42 -11.97
CA ARG A 130 -3.69 -5.66 -11.68
C ARG A 130 -2.75 -5.99 -12.82
N TYR A 131 -1.52 -6.41 -12.47
CA TYR A 131 -0.53 -6.83 -13.46
C TYR A 131 0.38 -7.95 -12.94
N ALA A 132 1.10 -8.62 -13.85
CA ALA A 132 2.12 -9.60 -13.53
C ALA A 132 3.52 -9.03 -13.82
N GLY A 133 4.56 -9.70 -13.33
CA GLY A 133 5.93 -9.35 -13.66
C GLY A 133 6.86 -9.14 -12.46
N ARG A 134 8.06 -8.65 -12.76
CA ARG A 134 9.10 -8.40 -11.75
C ARG A 134 8.76 -7.17 -10.90
N TRP A 135 9.22 -7.18 -9.67
CA TRP A 135 9.09 -6.07 -8.72
C TRP A 135 10.19 -5.03 -8.97
N THR A 136 10.15 -4.37 -10.11
CA THR A 136 11.08 -3.30 -10.46
C THR A 136 10.36 -1.96 -10.49
N GLU A 137 11.07 -0.88 -10.19
CA GLU A 137 10.56 0.48 -10.29
C GLU A 137 10.00 0.78 -11.68
N ARG A 138 10.74 0.37 -12.73
CA ARG A 138 10.29 0.52 -14.12
C ARG A 138 8.91 -0.10 -14.36
N ASN A 139 8.70 -1.33 -13.86
CA ASN A 139 7.43 -2.03 -14.04
C ASN A 139 6.30 -1.36 -13.25
N PHE A 140 6.58 -0.90 -12.04
CA PHE A 140 5.63 -0.12 -11.23
C PHE A 140 5.26 1.19 -11.92
N VAL A 141 6.25 1.97 -12.37
CA VAL A 141 6.03 3.27 -13.05
C VAL A 141 5.17 3.10 -14.30
N ALA A 142 5.46 2.09 -15.14
CA ALA A 142 4.67 1.84 -16.35
C ALA A 142 3.18 1.60 -16.05
N HIS A 143 2.86 0.75 -15.08
CA HIS A 143 1.45 0.47 -14.72
C HIS A 143 0.80 1.58 -13.88
N ARG A 144 1.59 2.34 -13.12
CA ARG A 144 1.13 3.56 -12.47
C ARG A 144 0.64 4.57 -13.51
N ASP A 145 1.45 4.81 -14.53
CA ASP A 145 1.13 5.78 -15.58
C ASP A 145 -0.09 5.31 -16.40
N GLU A 146 -0.20 4.00 -16.67
CA GLU A 146 -1.38 3.41 -17.29
C GLU A 146 -2.65 3.63 -16.46
N LEU A 147 -2.59 3.39 -15.14
CA LEU A 147 -3.72 3.67 -14.23
C LEU A 147 -4.10 5.15 -14.25
N LEU A 148 -3.11 6.05 -14.12
CA LEU A 148 -3.37 7.49 -14.10
C LEU A 148 -3.95 8.00 -15.43
N GLN A 149 -3.51 7.47 -16.57
CA GLN A 149 -4.09 7.77 -17.89
C GLN A 149 -5.55 7.30 -17.99
N ALA A 150 -5.84 6.09 -17.53
CA ALA A 150 -7.21 5.57 -17.51
C ALA A 150 -8.15 6.42 -16.63
N LEU A 151 -7.66 6.88 -15.47
CA LEU A 151 -8.42 7.78 -14.59
C LEU A 151 -8.66 9.14 -15.24
N ALA A 152 -7.63 9.70 -15.87
CA ALA A 152 -7.76 10.99 -16.59
C ALA A 152 -8.78 10.89 -17.73
N ALA A 153 -8.73 9.82 -18.51
CA ALA A 153 -9.71 9.56 -19.58
C ALA A 153 -11.15 9.41 -19.05
N ALA A 154 -11.30 8.84 -17.84
CA ALA A 154 -12.60 8.70 -17.17
C ALA A 154 -13.05 9.95 -16.39
N GLY A 155 -12.25 11.04 -16.38
CA GLY A 155 -12.54 12.24 -15.60
C GLY A 155 -12.51 12.04 -14.09
N ILE A 156 -11.75 11.04 -13.61
CA ILE A 156 -11.59 10.72 -12.18
C ILE A 156 -10.28 11.30 -11.68
N ARG A 157 -10.36 12.02 -10.57
CA ARG A 157 -9.18 12.58 -9.92
C ARG A 157 -8.60 11.61 -8.89
N PRO A 158 -7.30 11.27 -8.98
CA PRO A 158 -6.64 10.52 -7.94
C PRO A 158 -6.49 11.36 -6.66
N LEU A 159 -6.64 10.71 -5.50
CA LEU A 159 -6.48 11.31 -4.17
C LEU A 159 -5.20 10.77 -3.52
N GLY A 160 -4.10 11.49 -3.69
CA GLY A 160 -2.79 11.11 -3.19
C GLY A 160 -1.95 10.29 -4.17
N GLU A 161 -0.88 9.71 -3.65
CA GLU A 161 0.10 8.97 -4.46
C GLU A 161 -0.34 7.52 -4.73
N PRO A 162 -0.12 7.02 -5.96
CA PRO A 162 -0.31 5.60 -6.26
C PRO A 162 0.61 4.71 -5.43
N GLN A 163 0.08 3.57 -5.02
CA GLN A 163 0.80 2.58 -4.23
C GLN A 163 0.91 1.25 -4.98
N LEU A 164 2.03 0.55 -4.75
CA LEU A 164 2.24 -0.82 -5.18
C LEU A 164 1.77 -1.79 -4.10
N ALA A 165 1.06 -2.84 -4.49
CA ALA A 165 0.67 -3.95 -3.64
C ALA A 165 1.21 -5.27 -4.20
N ARG A 166 1.99 -6.01 -3.40
CA ARG A 166 2.63 -7.29 -3.76
C ARG A 166 1.94 -8.42 -3.00
N TYR A 167 1.38 -9.38 -3.74
CA TYR A 167 0.57 -10.46 -3.17
C TYR A 167 1.31 -11.80 -3.03
N ASN A 168 2.45 -11.96 -3.69
CA ASN A 168 3.16 -13.23 -3.75
C ASN A 168 4.49 -13.21 -3.01
N ALA A 169 4.97 -14.40 -2.68
CA ALA A 169 6.30 -14.58 -2.10
C ALA A 169 7.41 -14.28 -3.13
N PRO A 170 8.62 -13.90 -2.68
CA PRO A 170 9.73 -13.53 -3.58
C PRO A 170 10.15 -14.62 -4.56
N TYR A 171 9.98 -15.89 -4.18
CA TYR A 171 10.33 -17.06 -5.03
C TYR A 171 9.26 -17.40 -6.08
N THR A 172 8.10 -16.73 -6.09
CA THR A 172 7.09 -16.90 -7.14
C THR A 172 7.64 -16.42 -8.47
N LEU A 173 7.45 -17.22 -9.53
CA LEU A 173 7.89 -16.86 -10.88
C LEU A 173 7.22 -15.53 -11.32
N PRO A 174 7.96 -14.60 -11.94
CA PRO A 174 7.47 -13.26 -12.24
C PRO A 174 6.13 -13.23 -12.99
N PHE A 175 5.93 -14.09 -13.97
CA PHE A 175 4.71 -14.14 -14.78
C PHE A 175 3.48 -14.70 -14.02
N LEU A 176 3.70 -15.35 -12.87
CA LEU A 176 2.64 -15.85 -11.98
C LEU A 176 2.33 -14.87 -10.81
N ARG A 177 3.10 -13.79 -10.69
CA ARG A 177 2.90 -12.83 -9.60
C ARG A 177 1.66 -11.99 -9.84
N ARG A 178 0.89 -11.80 -8.79
CA ARG A 178 -0.15 -10.80 -8.72
C ARG A 178 0.45 -9.54 -8.09
N ASN A 179 0.57 -8.50 -8.88
CA ASN A 179 0.90 -7.16 -8.42
C ASN A 179 -0.31 -6.26 -8.71
N GLU A 180 -0.49 -5.24 -7.91
CA GLU A 180 -1.51 -4.24 -8.15
C GLU A 180 -0.90 -2.86 -7.95
N VAL A 181 -1.22 -1.93 -8.83
CA VAL A 181 -1.07 -0.50 -8.58
C VAL A 181 -2.44 0.07 -8.26
N SER A 182 -2.53 0.90 -7.24
CA SER A 182 -3.80 1.43 -6.78
C SER A 182 -3.64 2.86 -6.27
N VAL A 183 -4.72 3.62 -6.35
CA VAL A 183 -4.79 4.99 -5.83
C VAL A 183 -6.19 5.26 -5.29
N ASN A 184 -6.29 6.06 -4.24
CA ASN A 184 -7.58 6.49 -3.72
C ASN A 184 -8.29 7.40 -4.74
N VAL A 185 -9.60 7.27 -4.83
CA VAL A 185 -10.47 8.10 -5.67
C VAL A 185 -11.72 8.53 -4.89
N ASP A 186 -12.34 9.62 -5.28
CA ASP A 186 -13.54 10.16 -4.64
C ASP A 186 -14.84 9.51 -5.14
N ARG A 187 -14.82 9.00 -6.37
CA ARG A 187 -16.01 8.41 -7.03
C ARG A 187 -15.62 7.35 -8.07
N VAL A 188 -16.60 6.61 -8.52
CA VAL A 188 -16.51 5.77 -9.73
C VAL A 188 -16.89 6.58 -10.97
N PRO A 189 -16.41 6.21 -12.17
CA PRO A 189 -16.90 6.82 -13.41
C PRO A 189 -18.40 6.66 -13.57
N HIS A 190 -19.08 7.67 -14.08
CA HIS A 190 -20.46 7.52 -14.50
C HIS A 190 -20.49 6.69 -15.80
N HIS A 191 -21.40 5.74 -15.86
CA HIS A 191 -21.74 5.12 -17.13
C HIS A 191 -22.47 6.17 -17.97
N GLY A 192 -21.84 6.62 -19.05
CA GLY A 192 -22.53 7.37 -20.10
C GLY A 192 -23.39 6.42 -20.93
#